data_577cb149f3c1351da4c8845a099082e0
#
_entry.id   577cb149f3c1351da4c8845a099082e0
#
_cell.length_a   1.000
_cell.length_b   1.000
_cell.length_c   1.000
_cell.angle_alpha   90.00
_cell.angle_beta   90.00
_cell.angle_gamma   90.00
#
_symmetry.space_group_name_H-M   'P 1'
#
loop_
_entity.id
_entity.type
_entity.pdbx_description
1 polymer ?
#
loop_
_entity_poly.entity_id
_entity_poly.type
_entity_poly.pdbx_seq_one_letter_code
_entity_poly.pdbx_strand_id
1 'polypeptide(L)'
;IVGNGFVGSAVANGFDKNVKKFIVDPKFNRNTIQDLIVFNPKLVFVCVPTPPQESHYDVDVHYVDEVLKELHDYKYKGVVVVKSTITPDHLTRFKKTYKLSLVYNPEFLTEANSFQDFLNPSMQILGGKWRDCETVEKAYVKHSSVKTVPTFKTDLITASLIKYTINSWLATKVSFFNELYQLHSNSETKVPWETFT
;
A
#
# COMPACT_ATOMS: atom_id res chain seq x y z
N ILE A 1 13.43 0.12 0.13
CA ILE A 1 12.18 -0.45 -0.41
C ILE A 1 12.34 -1.94 -0.33
N VAL A 2 11.40 -2.64 0.29
CA VAL A 2 11.34 -4.09 0.36
C VAL A 2 10.15 -4.58 -0.45
N GLY A 3 10.43 -5.38 -1.50
CA GLY A 3 9.49 -5.72 -2.59
C GLY A 3 9.50 -4.67 -3.70
N ASN A 4 9.76 -5.08 -4.94
CA ASN A 4 9.89 -4.22 -6.12
C ASN A 4 8.88 -4.60 -7.22
N GLY A 5 7.70 -5.06 -6.83
CA GLY A 5 6.54 -5.26 -7.70
C GLY A 5 5.91 -3.93 -8.13
N PHE A 6 4.64 -3.92 -8.53
CA PHE A 6 3.92 -2.71 -8.99
C PHE A 6 4.06 -1.54 -8.02
N VAL A 7 3.76 -1.77 -6.74
CA VAL A 7 3.79 -0.74 -5.70
C VAL A 7 5.22 -0.29 -5.40
N GLY A 8 6.14 -1.24 -5.19
CA GLY A 8 7.52 -0.92 -4.84
C GLY A 8 8.26 -0.18 -5.95
N SER A 9 8.05 -0.56 -7.21
CA SER A 9 8.63 0.15 -8.36
C SER A 9 8.03 1.54 -8.54
N ALA A 10 6.73 1.72 -8.29
CA ALA A 10 6.10 3.04 -8.31
C ALA A 10 6.68 3.95 -7.22
N VAL A 11 6.88 3.44 -6.01
CA VAL A 11 7.60 4.16 -4.93
C VAL A 11 9.03 4.50 -5.36
N ALA A 12 9.78 3.52 -5.88
CA ALA A 12 11.17 3.71 -6.29
C ALA A 12 11.33 4.81 -7.36
N ASN A 13 10.42 4.84 -8.34
CA ASN A 13 10.46 5.78 -9.44
C ASN A 13 9.81 7.14 -9.10
N GLY A 14 8.87 7.17 -8.17
CA GLY A 14 8.18 8.39 -7.78
C GLY A 14 8.95 9.27 -6.81
N PHE A 15 9.93 8.74 -6.07
CA PHE A 15 10.89 9.55 -5.33
C PHE A 15 11.98 10.09 -6.23
N ASP A 16 12.48 11.30 -5.95
CA ASP A 16 13.44 12.03 -6.76
C ASP A 16 14.73 11.25 -7.02
N LYS A 17 15.41 11.53 -8.13
CA LYS A 17 16.66 10.85 -8.51
C LYS A 17 17.82 11.11 -7.53
N ASN A 18 17.81 12.24 -6.83
CA ASN A 18 18.82 12.60 -5.82
C ASN A 18 18.60 11.90 -4.47
N VAL A 19 17.45 11.25 -4.27
CA VAL A 19 17.22 10.41 -3.09
C VAL A 19 17.96 9.09 -3.25
N LYS A 20 18.85 8.79 -2.33
CA LYS A 20 19.51 7.48 -2.29
C LYS A 20 18.47 6.40 -1.94
N LYS A 21 18.36 5.41 -2.80
CA LYS A 21 17.40 4.31 -2.69
C LYS A 21 18.13 2.98 -2.56
N PHE A 22 17.61 2.10 -1.72
CA PHE A 22 18.09 0.74 -1.58
C PHE A 22 16.90 -0.21 -1.75
N ILE A 23 17.01 -1.18 -2.63
CA ILE A 23 15.93 -2.11 -2.95
C ILE A 23 16.34 -3.50 -2.51
N VAL A 24 15.44 -4.17 -1.78
CA VAL A 24 15.54 -5.57 -1.38
C VAL A 24 14.40 -6.31 -2.05
N ASP A 25 14.71 -7.15 -3.02
CA ASP A 25 13.73 -8.02 -3.67
C ASP A 25 14.48 -9.19 -4.33
N PRO A 26 14.23 -10.44 -3.87
CA PRO A 26 14.97 -11.62 -4.36
C PRO A 26 14.76 -11.92 -5.85
N LYS A 27 13.72 -11.36 -6.47
CA LYS A 27 13.51 -11.51 -7.93
C LYS A 27 14.38 -10.56 -8.75
N PHE A 28 14.88 -9.48 -8.16
CA PHE A 28 15.61 -8.43 -8.87
C PHE A 28 17.08 -8.33 -8.46
N ASN A 29 17.42 -8.68 -7.22
CA ASN A 29 18.78 -8.57 -6.71
C ASN A 29 19.03 -9.53 -5.55
N ARG A 30 20.27 -9.54 -5.02
CA ARG A 30 20.68 -10.36 -3.87
C ARG A 30 20.79 -9.56 -2.58
N ASN A 31 20.29 -8.33 -2.56
CA ASN A 31 20.31 -7.50 -1.36
C ASN A 31 19.43 -8.11 -0.27
N THR A 32 19.87 -7.98 0.97
CA THR A 32 19.19 -8.49 2.15
C THR A 32 18.68 -7.36 3.04
N ILE A 33 17.85 -7.67 4.03
CA ILE A 33 17.47 -6.70 5.08
C ILE A 33 18.72 -6.29 5.89
N GLN A 34 19.69 -7.18 6.07
CA GLN A 34 20.94 -6.82 6.71
C GLN A 34 21.71 -5.72 5.96
N ASP A 35 21.79 -5.82 4.63
CA ASP A 35 22.42 -4.79 3.78
C ASP A 35 21.64 -3.48 3.85
N LEU A 36 20.30 -3.55 3.91
CA LEU A 36 19.44 -2.39 4.09
C LEU A 36 19.70 -1.71 5.44
N ILE A 37 19.94 -2.48 6.53
CA ILE A 37 20.31 -1.92 7.83
C ILE A 37 21.66 -1.21 7.78
N VAL A 38 22.65 -1.79 7.08
CA VAL A 38 23.96 -1.14 6.83
C VAL A 38 23.80 0.16 6.03
N PHE A 39 22.92 0.17 5.03
CA PHE A 39 22.56 1.38 4.27
C PHE A 39 21.91 2.45 5.14
N ASN A 40 21.28 2.07 6.25
CA ASN A 40 20.69 2.92 7.29
C ASN A 40 19.70 3.98 6.75
N PRO A 41 18.63 3.59 6.04
CA PRO A 41 17.64 4.53 5.53
C PRO A 41 16.82 5.14 6.65
N LYS A 42 16.27 6.34 6.41
CA LYS A 42 15.30 6.97 7.34
C LYS A 42 13.90 6.35 7.24
N LEU A 43 13.53 5.89 6.05
CA LEU A 43 12.24 5.26 5.76
C LEU A 43 12.48 3.91 5.07
N VAL A 44 11.71 2.90 5.48
CA VAL A 44 11.63 1.61 4.79
C VAL A 44 10.21 1.41 4.31
N PHE A 45 10.00 1.37 3.01
CA PHE A 45 8.72 1.03 2.40
C PHE A 45 8.62 -0.48 2.22
N VAL A 46 7.61 -1.10 2.81
CA VAL A 46 7.30 -2.53 2.69
C VAL A 46 6.18 -2.70 1.68
N CYS A 47 6.52 -3.28 0.53
CA CYS A 47 5.65 -3.44 -0.64
C CYS A 47 5.61 -4.89 -1.12
N VAL A 48 5.75 -5.83 -0.20
CA VAL A 48 5.73 -7.27 -0.48
C VAL A 48 4.31 -7.77 -0.74
N PRO A 49 4.14 -8.89 -1.48
CA PRO A 49 2.81 -9.45 -1.75
C PRO A 49 2.05 -9.85 -0.48
N THR A 50 0.72 -9.71 -0.54
CA THR A 50 -0.23 -10.22 0.46
C THR A 50 -1.36 -10.92 -0.28
N PRO A 51 -1.13 -12.13 -0.83
CA PRO A 51 -2.14 -12.84 -1.61
C PRO A 51 -3.33 -13.25 -0.74
N PRO A 52 -4.53 -13.41 -1.34
CA PRO A 52 -5.68 -13.94 -0.61
C PRO A 52 -5.41 -15.38 -0.17
N GLN A 53 -5.90 -15.73 1.01
CA GLN A 53 -5.92 -17.12 1.48
C GLN A 53 -7.24 -17.78 1.05
N GLU A 54 -7.17 -18.87 0.28
CA GLU A 54 -8.35 -19.57 -0.25
C GLU A 54 -9.26 -20.13 0.85
N SER A 55 -8.71 -20.51 2.02
CA SER A 55 -9.43 -21.23 3.07
C SER A 55 -10.07 -20.38 4.15
N HIS A 56 -9.74 -19.08 4.29
CA HIS A 56 -10.07 -18.31 5.49
C HIS A 56 -10.60 -16.90 5.27
N TYR A 57 -10.91 -16.48 4.07
CA TYR A 57 -11.34 -15.10 3.76
C TYR A 57 -10.38 -14.02 4.31
N ASP A 58 -9.09 -14.35 4.40
CA ASP A 58 -8.04 -13.50 4.92
C ASP A 58 -6.91 -13.34 3.89
N VAL A 59 -5.95 -12.47 4.18
CA VAL A 59 -4.75 -12.28 3.37
C VAL A 59 -3.56 -12.96 4.01
N ASP A 60 -2.69 -13.55 3.19
CA ASP A 60 -1.43 -14.08 3.66
C ASP A 60 -0.42 -12.95 3.85
N VAL A 61 -0.06 -12.71 5.09
CA VAL A 61 0.84 -11.63 5.50
C VAL A 61 2.24 -12.13 5.89
N HIS A 62 2.58 -13.40 5.59
CA HIS A 62 3.85 -13.97 6.06
C HIS A 62 5.07 -13.17 5.58
N TYR A 63 5.09 -12.71 4.31
CA TYR A 63 6.20 -11.88 3.82
C TYR A 63 6.32 -10.55 4.57
N VAL A 64 5.20 -9.93 4.93
CA VAL A 64 5.22 -8.70 5.74
C VAL A 64 5.75 -9.01 7.14
N ASP A 65 5.28 -10.10 7.73
CA ASP A 65 5.69 -10.55 9.07
C ASP A 65 7.20 -10.83 9.14
N GLU A 66 7.76 -11.54 8.15
CA GLU A 66 9.20 -11.79 8.03
C GLU A 66 10.00 -10.49 7.96
N VAL A 67 9.60 -9.56 7.08
CA VAL A 67 10.28 -8.26 6.95
C VAL A 67 10.22 -7.46 8.26
N LEU A 68 9.06 -7.40 8.90
CA LEU A 68 8.91 -6.67 10.18
C LEU A 68 9.69 -7.34 11.29
N LYS A 69 9.74 -8.67 11.32
CA LYS A 69 10.55 -9.44 12.28
C LYS A 69 12.03 -9.14 12.11
N GLU A 70 12.57 -9.21 10.90
CA GLU A 70 13.99 -8.91 10.66
C GLU A 70 14.33 -7.46 11.03
N LEU A 71 13.51 -6.47 10.62
CA LEU A 71 13.72 -5.07 11.00
C LEU A 71 13.69 -4.89 12.54
N HIS A 72 12.82 -5.61 13.23
CA HIS A 72 12.73 -5.61 14.70
C HIS A 72 13.99 -6.22 15.33
N ASP A 73 14.44 -7.38 14.84
CA ASP A 73 15.59 -8.11 15.36
C ASP A 73 16.88 -7.28 15.17
N TYR A 74 17.03 -6.61 14.05
CA TYR A 74 18.10 -5.64 13.79
C TYR A 74 17.93 -4.29 14.53
N LYS A 75 16.85 -4.12 15.33
CA LYS A 75 16.56 -2.89 16.10
C LYS A 75 16.52 -1.63 15.22
N TYR A 76 15.96 -1.73 14.02
CA TYR A 76 15.80 -0.60 13.11
C TYR A 76 15.11 0.58 13.80
N LYS A 77 15.61 1.81 13.58
CA LYS A 77 15.18 3.03 14.29
C LYS A 77 14.41 4.02 13.41
N GLY A 78 14.41 3.82 12.10
CA GLY A 78 13.64 4.66 11.18
C GLY A 78 12.15 4.30 11.19
N VAL A 79 11.40 4.93 10.29
CA VAL A 79 9.96 4.65 10.11
C VAL A 79 9.77 3.57 9.06
N VAL A 80 8.98 2.56 9.41
CA VAL A 80 8.56 1.49 8.50
C VAL A 80 7.19 1.86 7.94
N VAL A 81 7.14 2.06 6.63
CA VAL A 81 5.92 2.44 5.89
C VAL A 81 5.39 1.21 5.17
N VAL A 82 4.32 0.64 5.67
CA VAL A 82 3.69 -0.54 5.07
C VAL A 82 2.68 -0.09 4.02
N LYS A 83 2.90 -0.54 2.78
CA LYS A 83 2.02 -0.27 1.63
C LYS A 83 1.23 -1.50 1.19
N SER A 84 1.68 -2.70 1.56
CA SER A 84 0.96 -3.95 1.31
C SER A 84 -0.44 -3.90 1.93
N THR A 85 -1.42 -4.52 1.28
CA THR A 85 -2.80 -4.57 1.79
C THR A 85 -2.87 -5.49 3.01
N ILE A 86 -3.26 -4.96 4.16
CA ILE A 86 -3.26 -5.67 5.45
C ILE A 86 -4.55 -5.36 6.20
N THR A 87 -5.17 -6.41 6.78
CA THR A 87 -6.37 -6.28 7.60
C THR A 87 -6.09 -5.58 8.93
N PRO A 88 -7.11 -4.98 9.57
CA PRO A 88 -6.96 -4.32 10.88
C PRO A 88 -6.37 -5.24 11.96
N ASP A 89 -6.74 -6.52 11.95
CA ASP A 89 -6.30 -7.49 12.95
C ASP A 89 -4.80 -7.79 12.82
N HIS A 90 -4.30 -7.97 11.60
CA HIS A 90 -2.87 -8.15 11.37
C HIS A 90 -2.06 -6.91 11.76
N LEU A 91 -2.54 -5.69 11.46
CA LEU A 91 -1.87 -4.46 11.88
C LEU A 91 -1.85 -4.32 13.42
N THR A 92 -2.95 -4.72 14.08
CA THR A 92 -3.01 -4.76 15.55
C THR A 92 -1.98 -5.74 16.12
N ARG A 93 -1.88 -6.94 15.53
CA ARG A 93 -0.89 -7.94 15.89
C ARG A 93 0.54 -7.41 15.71
N PHE A 94 0.86 -6.86 14.55
CA PHE A 94 2.19 -6.33 14.25
C PHE A 94 2.59 -5.19 15.19
N LYS A 95 1.68 -4.26 15.49
CA LYS A 95 1.91 -3.19 16.45
C LYS A 95 2.22 -3.70 17.88
N LYS A 96 1.60 -4.82 18.29
CA LYS A 96 1.83 -5.44 19.59
C LYS A 96 3.15 -6.24 19.63
N THR A 97 3.47 -6.94 18.53
CA THR A 97 4.60 -7.85 18.44
C THR A 97 5.92 -7.11 18.21
N TYR A 98 5.92 -6.13 17.30
CA TYR A 98 7.16 -5.48 16.85
C TYR A 98 7.31 -4.07 17.44
N LYS A 99 8.47 -3.80 18.05
CA LYS A 99 8.82 -2.47 18.58
C LYS A 99 9.39 -1.58 17.46
N LEU A 100 8.56 -1.30 16.45
CA LEU A 100 8.90 -0.49 15.29
C LEU A 100 8.03 0.77 15.24
N SER A 101 8.56 1.84 14.63
CA SER A 101 7.75 3.00 14.21
C SER A 101 7.02 2.62 12.93
N LEU A 102 5.77 2.17 13.05
CA LEU A 102 4.94 1.72 11.92
C LEU A 102 4.03 2.85 11.44
N VAL A 103 4.01 3.04 10.13
CA VAL A 103 3.00 3.83 9.41
C VAL A 103 2.38 2.94 8.34
N TYR A 104 1.07 2.81 8.36
CA TYR A 104 0.31 2.19 7.28
C TYR A 104 -0.07 3.26 6.26
N ASN A 105 0.39 3.09 5.03
CA ASN A 105 0.10 3.99 3.90
C ASN A 105 -0.47 3.17 2.75
N PRO A 106 -1.77 2.82 2.81
CA PRO A 106 -2.42 2.05 1.75
C PRO A 106 -2.30 2.78 0.42
N GLU A 107 -2.29 1.99 -0.64
CA GLU A 107 -2.28 2.48 -2.02
C GLU A 107 -3.63 2.20 -2.69
N PHE A 108 -3.94 2.94 -3.75
CA PHE A 108 -5.15 2.79 -4.56
C PHE A 108 -4.77 2.76 -6.06
N LEU A 109 -3.65 2.08 -6.36
CA LEU A 109 -3.10 1.98 -7.70
C LEU A 109 -3.86 0.92 -8.50
N THR A 110 -4.00 1.15 -9.79
CA THR A 110 -4.39 0.12 -10.75
C THR A 110 -3.13 -0.54 -11.34
N GLU A 111 -3.17 -1.83 -11.63
CA GLU A 111 -2.01 -2.54 -12.20
C GLU A 111 -1.57 -1.92 -13.53
N ALA A 112 -2.54 -1.53 -14.36
CA ALA A 112 -2.29 -0.97 -15.68
C ALA A 112 -1.60 0.41 -15.65
N ASN A 113 -1.87 1.23 -14.61
CA ASN A 113 -1.39 2.61 -14.54
C ASN A 113 -0.65 2.92 -13.22
N SER A 114 -0.09 1.91 -12.57
CA SER A 114 0.43 2.01 -11.20
C SER A 114 1.36 3.20 -10.95
N PHE A 115 2.23 3.53 -11.90
CA PHE A 115 3.14 4.68 -11.77
C PHE A 115 2.41 6.02 -11.86
N GLN A 116 1.49 6.19 -12.81
CA GLN A 116 0.72 7.43 -12.96
C GLN A 116 -0.24 7.63 -11.80
N ASP A 117 -0.88 6.56 -11.32
CA ASP A 117 -1.75 6.60 -10.15
C ASP A 117 -0.95 6.97 -8.88
N PHE A 118 0.31 6.47 -8.77
CA PHE A 118 1.19 6.84 -7.68
C PHE A 118 1.57 8.33 -7.70
N LEU A 119 1.84 8.89 -8.88
CA LEU A 119 2.18 10.31 -9.03
C LEU A 119 0.97 11.23 -8.83
N ASN A 120 -0.24 10.76 -9.17
CA ASN A 120 -1.47 11.55 -9.16
C ASN A 120 -2.54 10.93 -8.25
N PRO A 121 -2.26 10.66 -6.96
CA PRO A 121 -3.26 10.13 -6.06
C PRO A 121 -4.37 11.15 -5.84
N SER A 122 -5.59 10.70 -5.57
CA SER A 122 -6.69 11.58 -5.15
C SER A 122 -6.55 12.06 -3.71
N MET A 123 -5.89 11.25 -2.88
CA MET A 123 -5.62 11.51 -1.46
C MET A 123 -4.46 10.66 -0.97
N GLN A 124 -3.90 11.05 0.18
CA GLN A 124 -2.94 10.25 0.94
C GLN A 124 -3.55 9.86 2.29
N ILE A 125 -3.38 8.60 2.69
CA ILE A 125 -3.81 8.11 4.00
C ILE A 125 -2.58 7.60 4.73
N LEU A 126 -2.35 8.12 5.93
CA LEU A 126 -1.23 7.74 6.79
C LEU A 126 -1.76 7.33 8.15
N GLY A 127 -1.72 6.04 8.44
CA GLY A 127 -2.13 5.47 9.72
C GLY A 127 -0.95 5.17 10.63
N GLY A 128 -0.90 5.74 11.82
CA GLY A 128 0.20 5.50 12.75
C GLY A 128 0.31 6.56 13.85
N LYS A 129 1.48 6.65 14.48
CA LYS A 129 1.74 7.77 15.39
C LYS A 129 1.87 9.06 14.58
N TRP A 130 1.29 10.14 15.06
CA TRP A 130 1.27 11.43 14.37
C TRP A 130 2.66 11.88 13.87
N ARG A 131 3.68 11.82 14.73
CA ARG A 131 5.05 12.19 14.40
C ARG A 131 5.64 11.37 13.25
N ASP A 132 5.34 10.06 13.23
CA ASP A 132 5.83 9.16 12.19
C ASP A 132 5.11 9.44 10.86
N CYS A 133 3.80 9.68 10.91
CA CYS A 133 3.01 10.12 9.75
C CYS A 133 3.51 11.45 9.17
N GLU A 134 3.83 12.43 10.01
CA GLU A 134 4.43 13.69 9.55
C GLU A 134 5.79 13.48 8.86
N THR A 135 6.59 12.54 9.37
CA THR A 135 7.89 12.21 8.77
C THR A 135 7.71 11.67 7.35
N VAL A 136 6.73 10.79 7.17
CA VAL A 136 6.39 10.21 5.85
C VAL A 136 5.82 11.28 4.92
N GLU A 137 4.87 12.09 5.38
CA GLU A 137 4.29 13.19 4.60
C GLU A 137 5.36 14.18 4.11
N LYS A 138 6.27 14.61 5.01
CA LYS A 138 7.38 15.50 4.65
C LYS A 138 8.31 14.87 3.61
N ALA A 139 8.51 13.55 3.65
CA ALA A 139 9.30 12.85 2.64
C ALA A 139 8.62 12.89 1.26
N TYR A 140 7.31 12.62 1.20
CA TYR A 140 6.55 12.76 -0.04
C TYR A 140 6.61 14.18 -0.60
N VAL A 141 6.32 15.18 0.22
CA VAL A 141 6.28 16.59 -0.23
C VAL A 141 7.65 17.11 -0.69
N LYS A 142 8.75 16.73 0.00
CA LYS A 142 10.08 17.30 -0.25
C LYS A 142 10.93 16.51 -1.23
N HIS A 143 10.66 15.24 -1.41
CA HIS A 143 11.57 14.30 -2.07
C HIS A 143 10.88 13.39 -3.07
N SER A 144 9.66 13.69 -3.49
CA SER A 144 8.98 12.93 -4.52
C SER A 144 8.27 13.82 -5.53
N SER A 145 8.00 13.25 -6.69
CA SER A 145 7.18 13.87 -7.75
C SER A 145 5.68 13.63 -7.56
N VAL A 146 5.27 13.08 -6.42
CA VAL A 146 3.86 12.86 -6.10
C VAL A 146 3.15 14.19 -5.95
N LYS A 147 2.04 14.35 -6.66
CA LYS A 147 1.19 15.53 -6.55
C LYS A 147 0.75 15.75 -5.11
N THR A 148 0.88 16.99 -4.64
CA THR A 148 0.37 17.38 -3.32
C THR A 148 -1.16 17.28 -3.29
N VAL A 149 -1.68 16.46 -2.39
CA VAL A 149 -3.11 16.18 -2.23
C VAL A 149 -3.46 16.19 -0.74
N PRO A 150 -4.76 16.25 -0.39
CA PRO A 150 -5.17 16.10 1.01
C PRO A 150 -4.58 14.85 1.64
N THR A 151 -3.90 15.02 2.78
CA THR A 151 -3.31 13.92 3.56
C THR A 151 -4.08 13.73 4.85
N PHE A 152 -4.70 12.56 4.98
CA PHE A 152 -5.45 12.17 6.18
C PHE A 152 -4.56 11.35 7.10
N LYS A 153 -4.30 11.87 8.31
CA LYS A 153 -3.55 11.17 9.35
C LYS A 153 -4.51 10.57 10.36
N THR A 154 -4.33 9.29 10.64
CA THR A 154 -5.20 8.54 11.54
C THR A 154 -4.39 7.41 12.24
N ASP A 155 -5.04 6.52 12.96
CA ASP A 155 -4.41 5.32 13.48
C ASP A 155 -4.31 4.21 12.42
N LEU A 156 -3.52 3.15 12.73
CA LEU A 156 -3.28 2.01 11.83
C LEU A 156 -4.57 1.31 11.40
N ILE A 157 -5.48 1.11 12.35
CA ILE A 157 -6.72 0.35 12.16
C ILE A 157 -7.66 1.11 11.24
N THR A 158 -7.87 2.39 11.53
CA THR A 158 -8.73 3.27 10.71
C THR A 158 -8.20 3.38 9.28
N ALA A 159 -6.89 3.51 9.08
CA ALA A 159 -6.30 3.54 7.74
C ALA A 159 -6.54 2.24 6.96
N SER A 160 -6.49 1.09 7.64
CA SER A 160 -6.82 -0.21 7.03
C SER A 160 -8.32 -0.31 6.69
N LEU A 161 -9.19 0.09 7.60
CA LEU A 161 -10.64 0.11 7.33
C LEU A 161 -10.99 0.98 6.13
N ILE A 162 -10.38 2.16 5.99
CA ILE A 162 -10.57 3.02 4.82
C ILE A 162 -10.16 2.28 3.54
N LYS A 163 -8.98 1.62 3.53
CA LYS A 163 -8.53 0.83 2.36
C LYS A 163 -9.56 -0.23 1.97
N TYR A 164 -9.99 -1.04 2.93
CA TYR A 164 -10.95 -2.12 2.66
C TYR A 164 -12.32 -1.58 2.27
N THR A 165 -12.80 -0.51 2.89
CA THR A 165 -14.08 0.12 2.53
C THR A 165 -14.07 0.59 1.08
N ILE A 166 -13.03 1.28 0.64
CA ILE A 166 -12.91 1.76 -0.75
C ILE A 166 -12.84 0.58 -1.72
N ASN A 167 -12.00 -0.42 -1.45
CA ASN A 167 -11.87 -1.58 -2.31
C ASN A 167 -13.17 -2.38 -2.42
N SER A 168 -13.85 -2.62 -1.29
CA SER A 168 -15.13 -3.33 -1.24
C SER A 168 -16.23 -2.55 -1.97
N TRP A 169 -16.26 -1.23 -1.82
CA TRP A 169 -17.20 -0.38 -2.55
C TRP A 169 -16.97 -0.46 -4.07
N LEU A 170 -15.71 -0.42 -4.52
CA LEU A 170 -15.38 -0.56 -5.93
C LEU A 170 -15.80 -1.93 -6.47
N ALA A 171 -15.52 -3.01 -5.76
CA ALA A 171 -15.95 -4.34 -6.13
C ALA A 171 -17.48 -4.49 -6.18
N THR A 172 -18.17 -3.92 -5.19
CA THR A 172 -19.65 -3.90 -5.15
C THR A 172 -20.23 -3.16 -6.35
N LYS A 173 -19.67 -2.02 -6.74
CA LYS A 173 -20.11 -1.31 -7.93
C LYS A 173 -19.96 -2.15 -9.19
N VAL A 174 -18.81 -2.80 -9.36
CA VAL A 174 -18.57 -3.67 -10.52
C VAL A 174 -19.61 -4.81 -10.56
N SER A 175 -19.84 -5.50 -9.44
CA SER A 175 -20.83 -6.57 -9.35
C SER A 175 -22.24 -6.07 -9.66
N PHE A 176 -22.63 -4.93 -9.07
CA PHE A 176 -23.92 -4.30 -9.29
C PHE A 176 -24.16 -3.96 -10.79
N PHE A 177 -23.17 -3.33 -11.44
CA PHE A 177 -23.31 -2.98 -12.85
C PHE A 177 -23.27 -4.20 -13.78
N ASN A 178 -22.55 -5.27 -13.41
CA ASN A 178 -22.61 -6.53 -14.17
C ASN A 178 -24.00 -7.17 -14.10
N GLU A 179 -24.62 -7.23 -12.91
CA GLU A 179 -26.01 -7.73 -12.77
C GLU A 179 -26.99 -6.85 -13.55
N LEU A 180 -26.84 -5.54 -13.46
CA LEU A 180 -27.67 -4.59 -14.19
C LEU A 180 -27.53 -4.73 -15.72
N TYR A 181 -26.31 -4.97 -16.19
CA TYR A 181 -26.05 -5.26 -17.60
C TYR A 181 -26.75 -6.54 -18.05
N GLN A 182 -26.74 -7.59 -17.25
CA GLN A 182 -27.45 -8.84 -17.57
C GLN A 182 -28.96 -8.62 -17.65
N LEU A 183 -29.54 -7.87 -16.70
CA LEU A 183 -30.97 -7.51 -16.73
C LEU A 183 -31.32 -6.70 -17.99
N HIS A 184 -30.50 -5.70 -18.33
CA HIS A 184 -30.69 -4.89 -19.52
C HIS A 184 -30.61 -5.75 -20.80
N SER A 185 -29.59 -6.62 -20.90
CA SER A 185 -29.37 -7.48 -22.07
C SER A 185 -30.48 -8.51 -22.28
N ASN A 186 -31.14 -8.94 -21.19
CA ASN A 186 -32.28 -9.88 -21.23
C ASN A 186 -33.64 -9.18 -21.36
N SER A 187 -33.66 -7.85 -21.38
CA SER A 187 -34.90 -7.07 -21.53
C SER A 187 -35.26 -6.85 -23.02
N GLU A 188 -36.49 -6.49 -23.27
CA GLU A 188 -36.93 -6.12 -24.62
C GLU A 188 -36.58 -4.67 -25.02
N THR A 189 -35.78 -3.98 -24.22
CA THR A 189 -35.39 -2.59 -24.51
C THR A 189 -34.50 -2.52 -25.74
N LYS A 190 -34.72 -1.48 -26.54
CA LYS A 190 -33.89 -1.14 -27.70
C LYS A 190 -32.86 -0.04 -27.36
N VAL A 191 -32.88 0.46 -26.15
CA VAL A 191 -31.94 1.50 -25.70
C VAL A 191 -30.55 0.86 -25.51
N PRO A 192 -29.49 1.37 -26.15
CA PRO A 192 -28.13 0.87 -25.94
C PRO A 192 -27.70 1.03 -24.49
N TRP A 193 -26.87 0.09 -24.01
CA TRP A 193 -26.34 0.09 -22.63
C TRP A 193 -25.62 1.41 -22.29
N GLU A 194 -24.84 1.94 -23.23
CA GLU A 194 -24.08 3.19 -23.10
C GLU A 194 -24.97 4.42 -22.90
N THR A 195 -26.26 4.32 -23.27
CA THR A 195 -27.23 5.38 -23.01
C THR A 195 -27.91 5.21 -21.66
N PHE A 196 -27.93 3.95 -21.17
CA PHE A 196 -28.56 3.59 -19.89
C PHE A 196 -27.68 3.93 -18.68
N THR A 197 -26.34 3.87 -18.80
CA THR A 197 -25.33 4.14 -17.76
C THR A 197 -24.62 5.46 -17.99
#